data_1e67e0f79921b1cc9809fd98229c88a4
#
_entry.id   1e67e0f79921b1cc9809fd98229c88a4
#
_cell.length_a   1.000
_cell.length_b   1.000
_cell.length_c   1.000
_cell.angle_alpha   90.00
_cell.angle_beta   90.00
_cell.angle_gamma   90.00
#
_symmetry.space_group_name_H-M   'P 1'
#
loop_
_entity.id
_entity.type
_entity.pdbx_description
1 polymer ?
#
loop_
_entity_poly.entity_id
_entity_poly.type
_entity_poly.pdbx_seq_one_letter_code
_entity_poly.pdbx_strand_id
1 'polypeptide(L)' 'TPAEIDDAVALVRRIRDQGATVVFVEHVMRAVMALTDRVVVFDHGVLLAEGPAAEVMQRPEVMTAYLGPAQSLERGNA' A
#
# COMPACT_ATOMS: atom_id res chain seq x y z
N THR A 1 -7.02 -14.57 -3.98
CA THR A 1 -8.41 -14.20 -3.66
C THR A 1 -8.46 -13.31 -2.43
N PRO A 2 -9.56 -12.60 -2.22
CA PRO A 2 -9.70 -11.81 -0.99
C PRO A 2 -9.53 -12.62 0.29
N ALA A 3 -10.01 -13.86 0.31
CA ALA A 3 -9.85 -14.72 1.48
C ALA A 3 -8.38 -15.06 1.74
N GLU A 4 -7.60 -15.31 0.69
CA GLU A 4 -6.17 -15.58 0.82
C GLU A 4 -5.42 -14.35 1.35
N ILE A 5 -5.81 -13.16 0.89
CA ILE A 5 -5.23 -11.92 1.38
C ILE A 5 -5.55 -11.74 2.85
N ASP A 6 -6.78 -11.97 3.25
CA ASP A 6 -7.19 -11.86 4.65
C ASP A 6 -6.42 -12.83 5.55
N ASP A 7 -6.19 -14.06 5.09
CA ASP A 7 -5.41 -15.04 5.83
C ASP A 7 -3.96 -14.60 5.98
N ALA A 8 -3.36 -14.07 4.93
CA ALA A 8 -2.00 -13.55 4.97
C ALA A 8 -1.89 -12.37 5.92
N VAL A 9 -2.85 -11.46 5.87
CA VAL A 9 -2.90 -10.29 6.78
C VAL A 9 -2.96 -10.74 8.23
N ALA A 10 -3.83 -11.71 8.53
CA ALA A 10 -3.95 -12.24 9.90
C ALA A 10 -2.64 -12.86 10.40
N LEU A 11 -1.95 -13.60 9.52
CA LEU A 11 -0.68 -14.22 9.88
C LEU A 11 0.40 -13.16 10.18
N VAL A 12 0.51 -12.15 9.33
CA VAL A 12 1.50 -11.08 9.51
C VAL A 12 1.22 -10.30 10.80
N ARG A 13 -0.06 -10.03 11.08
CA ARG A 13 -0.43 -9.35 12.32
C ARG A 13 0.01 -10.14 13.56
N ARG A 14 -0.16 -11.45 13.54
CA ARG A 14 0.27 -12.30 14.66
C ARG A 14 1.77 -12.25 14.87
N ILE A 15 2.53 -12.27 13.78
CA ILE A 15 4.00 -12.15 13.86
C ILE A 15 4.40 -10.80 14.44
N ARG A 16 3.76 -9.73 13.99
CA ARG A 16 4.02 -8.39 14.46
C ARG A 16 3.69 -8.26 15.95
N ASP A 17 2.56 -8.80 16.37
CA ASP A 17 2.09 -8.71 17.74
C ASP A 17 3.00 -9.46 18.73
N GLN A 18 3.81 -10.36 18.22
CA GLN A 18 4.83 -11.06 19.01
C GLN A 18 6.12 -10.25 19.18
N GLY A 19 6.14 -9.02 18.67
CA GLY A 19 7.26 -8.11 18.82
C GLY A 19 8.19 -7.99 17.63
N ALA A 20 7.89 -8.69 16.53
CA ALA A 20 8.72 -8.61 15.34
C ALA A 20 8.44 -7.34 14.54
N THR A 21 9.50 -6.73 14.02
CA THR A 21 9.36 -5.71 12.99
C THR A 21 9.25 -6.42 11.65
N VAL A 22 8.24 -6.05 10.87
CA VAL A 22 7.96 -6.72 9.59
C VAL A 22 8.11 -5.71 8.46
N VAL A 23 8.89 -6.08 7.46
CA VAL A 23 9.00 -5.32 6.20
C VAL A 23 8.51 -6.22 5.09
N PHE A 24 7.61 -5.71 4.26
CA PHE A 24 7.13 -6.47 3.11
C PHE A 24 6.92 -5.55 1.92
N VAL A 25 6.96 -6.15 0.73
CA VAL A 25 6.73 -5.45 -0.53
C VAL A 25 5.43 -5.97 -1.12
N GLU A 26 4.53 -5.06 -1.45
CA GLU A 26 3.21 -5.44 -1.93
C GLU A 26 2.62 -4.35 -2.81
N HIS A 27 1.72 -4.75 -3.69
CA HIS A 27 1.00 -3.84 -4.57
C HIS A 27 -0.51 -3.91 -4.38
N VAL A 28 -0.99 -4.77 -3.50
CA VAL A 28 -2.41 -4.87 -3.19
C VAL A 28 -2.74 -3.84 -2.11
N MET A 29 -3.48 -2.81 -2.50
CA MET A 29 -3.80 -1.67 -1.62
C MET A 29 -4.42 -2.12 -0.30
N ARG A 30 -5.33 -3.07 -0.36
CA ARG A 30 -6.02 -3.57 0.82
C ARG A 30 -5.05 -4.16 1.85
N ALA A 31 -4.08 -4.95 1.39
CA ALA A 31 -3.08 -5.53 2.29
C ALA A 31 -2.17 -4.45 2.86
N VAL A 32 -1.76 -3.50 2.02
CA VAL A 32 -0.91 -2.40 2.44
C VAL A 32 -1.59 -1.58 3.53
N MET A 33 -2.85 -1.18 3.31
CA MET A 33 -3.58 -0.36 4.27
C MET A 33 -3.86 -1.12 5.57
N ALA A 34 -4.08 -2.44 5.49
CA ALA A 34 -4.41 -3.25 6.65
C ALA A 34 -3.20 -3.55 7.54
N LEU A 35 -2.01 -3.60 6.98
CA LEU A 35 -0.83 -4.11 7.68
C LEU A 35 0.18 -3.05 8.07
N THR A 36 0.23 -1.93 7.35
CA THR A 36 1.35 -1.01 7.50
C THR A 36 1.08 0.10 8.48
N ASP A 37 2.11 0.43 9.26
CA ASP A 37 2.18 1.68 10.02
C ASP A 37 2.77 2.76 9.12
N ARG A 38 3.80 2.42 8.38
CA ARG A 38 4.48 3.35 7.47
C ARG A 38 4.66 2.69 6.11
N VAL A 39 4.60 3.52 5.08
CA VAL A 39 4.73 3.07 3.69
C VAL A 39 5.82 3.89 3.00
N VAL A 40 6.61 3.20 2.20
CA VAL A 40 7.56 3.82 1.29
C VAL A 40 7.14 3.44 -0.12
N VAL A 41 6.90 4.43 -0.97
CA VAL A 41 6.42 4.19 -2.34
C VAL A 41 7.52 4.50 -3.33
N PHE A 42 7.83 3.52 -4.17
CA PHE A 42 8.76 3.68 -5.28
C PHE A 42 8.04 3.57 -6.62
N ASP A 43 8.51 4.33 -7.57
CA ASP A 43 8.06 4.24 -8.96
C ASP A 43 9.29 4.36 -9.86
N HIS A 44 9.52 3.32 -10.67
CA HIS A 44 10.68 3.26 -11.56
C HIS A 44 12.00 3.52 -10.82
N GLY A 45 12.13 3.00 -9.61
CA GLY A 45 13.33 3.15 -8.81
C GLY A 45 13.47 4.48 -8.09
N VAL A 46 12.47 5.35 -8.19
CA VAL A 46 12.48 6.67 -7.55
C VAL A 46 11.53 6.67 -6.36
N LEU A 47 12.00 7.19 -5.24
CA LEU A 47 11.17 7.37 -4.06
C LEU A 47 10.15 8.49 -4.30
N LEU A 48 8.87 8.14 -4.28
CA LEU A 48 7.80 9.10 -4.46
C LEU A 48 7.30 9.68 -3.15
N ALA A 49 7.16 8.85 -2.13
CA ALA A 49 6.56 9.27 -0.87
C ALA A 49 6.93 8.30 0.23
N GLU A 50 6.91 8.81 1.45
CA GLU A 50 7.19 8.03 2.65
C GLU A 50 6.42 8.63 3.82
N GLY A 51 5.85 7.79 4.66
CA GLY A 51 5.13 8.24 5.84
C GLY A 51 4.03 7.30 6.26
N PRO A 52 3.11 7.75 7.14
CA PRO A 52 1.95 6.95 7.51
C PRO A 52 1.12 6.57 6.29
N ALA A 53 0.64 5.32 6.30
CA ALA A 53 -0.07 4.78 5.13
C ALA A 53 -1.27 5.64 4.73
N ALA A 54 -2.06 6.09 5.70
CA ALA A 54 -3.26 6.88 5.42
C ALA A 54 -2.96 8.18 4.69
N GLU A 55 -1.83 8.81 5.00
CA GLU A 55 -1.43 10.04 4.33
C GLU A 55 -0.80 9.79 2.97
N VAL A 56 0.12 8.83 2.92
CA VAL A 56 0.88 8.54 1.71
C VAL A 56 -0.03 8.06 0.58
N MET A 57 -0.98 7.18 0.91
CA MET A 57 -1.85 6.59 -0.10
C MET A 57 -2.89 7.57 -0.65
N GLN A 58 -3.02 8.75 -0.07
CA GLN A 58 -3.91 9.79 -0.58
C GLN A 58 -3.20 10.80 -1.48
N ARG A 59 -1.90 10.74 -1.59
CA ARG A 59 -1.15 11.69 -2.41
C ARG A 59 -1.42 11.45 -3.89
N PRO A 60 -1.67 12.52 -4.68
CA PRO A 60 -1.97 12.36 -6.11
C PRO A 60 -0.89 11.63 -6.89
N GLU A 61 0.37 11.91 -6.63
CA GLU A 61 1.49 11.26 -7.31
C GLU A 61 1.54 9.76 -7.02
N VAL A 62 1.17 9.35 -5.80
CA VAL A 62 1.12 7.94 -5.42
C VAL A 62 -0.06 7.25 -6.09
N MET A 63 -1.22 7.90 -6.09
CA MET A 63 -2.40 7.34 -6.73
C MET A 63 -2.18 7.17 -8.24
N THR A 64 -1.56 8.13 -8.88
CA THR A 64 -1.24 8.06 -10.29
C THR A 64 -0.29 6.91 -10.60
N ALA A 65 0.77 6.76 -9.81
CA ALA A 65 1.74 5.68 -9.99
C ALA A 65 1.10 4.31 -9.77
N TYR A 66 0.23 4.21 -8.77
CA TYR A 66 -0.42 2.95 -8.40
C TYR A 66 -1.49 2.54 -9.40
N LEU A 67 -2.36 3.49 -9.79
CA LEU A 67 -3.50 3.21 -10.67
C LEU A 67 -3.17 3.36 -12.15
N GLY A 68 -2.13 4.11 -12.46
CA GLY A 68 -1.74 4.39 -13.83
C GLY A 68 -2.46 5.63 -14.39
N PRO A 69 -1.88 6.24 -15.43
CA PRO A 69 -2.42 7.48 -16.00
C PRO A 69 -3.85 7.35 -16.54
N ALA A 70 -4.17 6.23 -17.17
CA ALA A 70 -5.50 6.03 -17.76
C ALA A 70 -6.60 6.05 -16.70
N GLN A 71 -6.38 5.36 -15.58
CA GLN A 71 -7.36 5.33 -14.49
C GLN A 71 -7.44 6.68 -13.78
N SER A 72 -6.34 7.38 -13.67
CA SER A 72 -6.34 8.73 -13.10
C SER A 72 -7.16 9.69 -13.95
N LEU A 73 -7.06 9.58 -15.28
CA LEU A 73 -7.86 10.40 -16.19
C LEU A 73 -9.34 10.08 -16.08
N GLU A 74 -9.69 8.81 -16.00
CA GLU A 74 -11.09 8.40 -15.84
C GLU A 74 -11.68 8.99 -14.56
N ARG A 75 -10.95 8.95 -13.47
CA ARG A 75 -11.38 9.54 -12.22
C ARG A 75 -11.54 11.05 -12.31
N GLY A 76 -10.63 11.71 -13.02
CA GLY A 76 -10.70 13.14 -13.24
C GLY A 76 -11.92 13.55 -14.04
N ASN A 77 -12.43 12.67 -14.89
CA ASN A 77 -13.60 12.94 -15.71
C ASN A 77 -14.91 12.52 -15.08
N ALA A 78 -14.83 11.76 -14.02
CA ALA A 78 -16.01 11.34 -13.29
C ALA A 78 -16.51 12.44 -12.36
#